data_ab0cc7b38ec69617cb2e8524feedf697
#
_entry.id   ab0cc7b38ec69617cb2e8524feedf697
#
_cell.length_a   1.000
_cell.length_b   1.000
_cell.length_c   1.000
_cell.angle_alpha   90.00
_cell.angle_beta   90.00
_cell.angle_gamma   90.00
#
_symmetry.space_group_name_H-M   'P 1'
#
loop_
_entity.id
_entity.type
_entity.pdbx_description
1 polymer ?
#
loop_
_entity_poly.entity_id
_entity_poly.type
_entity_poly.pdbx_seq_one_letter_code
_entity_poly.pdbx_strand_id
1 'polypeptide(L)'
;MVRRPSKATRSQPAPPAPRLRTHAAQARAWQRMLSGRRLDLLDPSPLDIEIADIAHGLARVARWNGQTSGAHIFSVAQHTLLVEVMARHRIGDVDRRLGLAIMLHDAPEYVIGDMITPFKAVIADSYKTVEKRLLATIHIRFGLPPKLPESVEKLIKAADRAAAFLEATRLAGFDADEALGFFGRPPALPPTIEGDYLTPWSADTAETRYLERFHKYHGD
;
A
#
# COMPACT_ATOMS: atom_id res chain seq x y z
N MET A 1 -58.23 -21.73 -72.11
CA MET A 1 -56.85 -21.60 -71.61
C MET A 1 -56.90 -20.87 -70.30
N VAL A 2 -56.90 -21.59 -69.18
CA VAL A 2 -57.08 -21.03 -67.83
C VAL A 2 -55.71 -21.02 -67.15
N ARG A 3 -55.15 -19.83 -66.83
CA ARG A 3 -53.90 -19.70 -66.05
C ARG A 3 -54.16 -19.95 -64.59
N ARG A 4 -53.42 -20.90 -64.01
CA ARG A 4 -53.37 -21.16 -62.58
C ARG A 4 -52.55 -20.06 -61.83
N PRO A 5 -52.94 -19.60 -60.63
CA PRO A 5 -52.13 -18.68 -59.85
C PRO A 5 -50.96 -19.42 -59.17
N SER A 6 -49.81 -18.77 -59.20
CA SER A 6 -48.58 -19.19 -58.54
C SER A 6 -48.71 -19.17 -57.01
N LYS A 7 -48.26 -20.21 -56.33
CA LYS A 7 -48.20 -20.31 -54.86
C LYS A 7 -47.08 -19.38 -54.33
N ALA A 8 -47.48 -18.40 -53.55
CA ALA A 8 -46.54 -17.59 -52.76
C ALA A 8 -45.86 -18.43 -51.69
N THR A 9 -44.55 -18.53 -51.80
CA THR A 9 -43.67 -19.14 -50.77
C THR A 9 -43.64 -18.29 -49.51
N ARG A 10 -44.20 -18.74 -48.40
CA ARG A 10 -44.03 -18.11 -47.07
C ARG A 10 -42.56 -18.25 -46.65
N SER A 11 -41.86 -17.12 -46.59
CA SER A 11 -40.55 -17.05 -45.95
C SER A 11 -40.71 -17.30 -44.43
N GLN A 12 -40.02 -18.29 -43.91
CA GLN A 12 -39.90 -18.50 -42.46
C GLN A 12 -39.08 -17.35 -41.85
N PRO A 13 -39.48 -16.84 -40.65
CA PRO A 13 -38.70 -15.84 -39.95
C PRO A 13 -37.34 -16.44 -39.52
N ALA A 14 -36.29 -15.66 -39.70
CA ALA A 14 -34.94 -16.04 -39.27
C ALA A 14 -34.92 -16.33 -37.76
N PRO A 15 -34.13 -17.32 -37.30
CA PRO A 15 -33.97 -17.61 -35.90
C PRO A 15 -33.39 -16.38 -35.16
N PRO A 16 -33.83 -16.11 -33.93
CA PRO A 16 -33.30 -14.96 -33.17
C PRO A 16 -31.80 -15.15 -32.96
N ALA A 17 -31.04 -14.06 -33.20
CA ALA A 17 -29.61 -14.04 -32.98
C ALA A 17 -29.28 -14.47 -31.53
N PRO A 18 -28.19 -15.24 -31.31
CA PRO A 18 -27.82 -15.66 -29.98
C PRO A 18 -27.59 -14.40 -29.13
N ARG A 19 -28.35 -14.26 -28.04
CA ARG A 19 -28.10 -13.22 -27.04
C ARG A 19 -26.71 -13.50 -26.46
N LEU A 20 -25.74 -12.66 -26.82
CA LEU A 20 -24.45 -12.58 -26.18
C LEU A 20 -24.73 -12.41 -24.68
N ARG A 21 -24.50 -13.48 -23.90
CA ARG A 21 -24.45 -13.42 -22.45
C ARG A 21 -23.26 -12.52 -22.10
N THR A 22 -23.50 -11.24 -21.93
CA THR A 22 -22.55 -10.31 -21.31
C THR A 22 -22.54 -10.53 -19.81
N HIS A 23 -22.15 -11.73 -19.38
CA HIS A 23 -21.45 -11.91 -18.13
C HIS A 23 -19.97 -11.86 -18.48
N ALA A 24 -19.45 -10.66 -18.73
CA ALA A 24 -18.09 -10.40 -18.34
C ALA A 24 -18.05 -10.77 -16.86
N ALA A 25 -17.39 -11.90 -16.53
CA ALA A 25 -17.14 -12.27 -15.17
C ALA A 25 -16.44 -11.05 -14.56
N GLN A 26 -17.15 -10.34 -13.67
CA GLN A 26 -16.60 -9.17 -13.01
C GLN A 26 -15.34 -9.67 -12.32
N ALA A 27 -14.18 -9.22 -12.79
CA ALA A 27 -12.90 -9.71 -12.30
C ALA A 27 -12.93 -9.60 -10.77
N ARG A 28 -12.51 -10.65 -10.07
CA ARG A 28 -12.47 -10.67 -8.62
C ARG A 28 -11.60 -9.52 -8.13
N ALA A 29 -12.19 -8.49 -7.55
CA ALA A 29 -11.51 -7.31 -7.03
C ALA A 29 -11.44 -7.29 -5.49
N TRP A 30 -11.46 -8.46 -4.84
CA TRP A 30 -11.42 -8.59 -3.38
C TRP A 30 -10.36 -9.60 -2.92
N GLN A 31 -9.82 -9.36 -1.73
CA GLN A 31 -8.85 -10.22 -1.05
C GLN A 31 -9.46 -10.84 0.21
N ARG A 32 -9.18 -12.15 0.45
CA ARG A 32 -9.44 -12.79 1.74
C ARG A 32 -8.28 -12.47 2.66
N MET A 33 -8.59 -11.91 3.82
CA MET A 33 -7.63 -11.58 4.87
C MET A 33 -7.49 -12.73 5.88
N LEU A 34 -6.39 -12.76 6.65
CA LEU A 34 -6.18 -13.79 7.69
C LEU A 34 -7.21 -13.69 8.82
N SER A 35 -7.68 -12.50 9.16
CA SER A 35 -8.80 -12.28 10.08
C SER A 35 -10.12 -12.93 9.63
N GLY A 36 -10.17 -13.46 8.40
CA GLY A 36 -11.40 -13.94 7.78
C GLY A 36 -12.22 -12.88 7.07
N ARG A 37 -11.85 -11.59 7.18
CA ARG A 37 -12.50 -10.48 6.47
C ARG A 37 -12.36 -10.64 4.95
N ARG A 38 -13.30 -10.04 4.23
CA ARG A 38 -13.27 -9.93 2.77
C ARG A 38 -13.09 -8.46 2.41
N LEU A 39 -11.87 -8.07 2.08
CA LEU A 39 -11.57 -6.70 1.69
C LEU A 39 -11.85 -6.51 0.19
N ASP A 40 -12.77 -5.63 -0.17
CA ASP A 40 -12.96 -5.17 -1.55
C ASP A 40 -11.94 -4.06 -1.85
N LEU A 41 -11.15 -4.23 -2.93
CA LEU A 41 -10.09 -3.27 -3.28
C LEU A 41 -10.62 -2.05 -4.02
N LEU A 42 -11.80 -2.17 -4.65
CA LEU A 42 -12.42 -1.08 -5.41
C LEU A 42 -13.42 -0.28 -4.58
N ASP A 43 -14.01 -0.91 -3.56
CA ASP A 43 -14.96 -0.27 -2.62
C ASP A 43 -14.73 -0.79 -1.20
N PRO A 44 -13.58 -0.47 -0.58
CA PRO A 44 -13.22 -0.97 0.73
C PRO A 44 -14.12 -0.38 1.83
N SER A 45 -14.55 -1.24 2.78
CA SER A 45 -15.28 -0.82 3.97
C SER A 45 -14.32 -0.69 5.17
N PRO A 46 -14.42 0.36 6.00
CA PRO A 46 -13.66 0.44 7.25
C PRO A 46 -13.87 -0.75 8.19
N LEU A 47 -15.03 -1.42 8.10
CA LEU A 47 -15.37 -2.59 8.91
C LEU A 47 -14.62 -3.86 8.49
N ASP A 48 -14.04 -3.87 7.29
CA ASP A 48 -13.25 -4.99 6.77
C ASP A 48 -11.74 -4.84 7.01
N ILE A 49 -11.34 -3.77 7.71
CA ILE A 49 -9.94 -3.45 7.98
C ILE A 49 -9.60 -3.78 9.43
N GLU A 50 -8.61 -4.65 9.62
CA GLU A 50 -8.05 -5.03 10.92
C GLU A 50 -6.56 -4.72 10.96
N ILE A 51 -6.11 -4.16 12.11
CA ILE A 51 -4.68 -3.80 12.25
C ILE A 51 -3.75 -5.01 12.21
N ALA A 52 -4.21 -6.15 12.68
CA ALA A 52 -3.46 -7.40 12.62
C ALA A 52 -3.18 -7.83 11.17
N ASP A 53 -4.17 -7.69 10.26
CA ASP A 53 -3.98 -8.00 8.84
C ASP A 53 -2.99 -7.02 8.18
N ILE A 54 -3.06 -5.73 8.53
CA ILE A 54 -2.13 -4.71 8.05
C ILE A 54 -0.70 -5.04 8.51
N ALA A 55 -0.49 -5.24 9.81
CA ALA A 55 0.82 -5.54 10.37
C ALA A 55 1.43 -6.82 9.77
N HIS A 56 0.60 -7.88 9.65
CA HIS A 56 1.01 -9.15 9.04
C HIS A 56 1.45 -8.97 7.59
N GLY A 57 0.66 -8.25 6.80
CA GLY A 57 0.98 -7.98 5.40
C GLY A 57 2.23 -7.13 5.24
N LEU A 58 2.30 -5.97 5.93
CA LEU A 58 3.44 -5.07 5.84
C LEU A 58 4.77 -5.71 6.30
N ALA A 59 4.72 -6.65 7.26
CA ALA A 59 5.90 -7.38 7.70
C ALA A 59 6.43 -8.39 6.66
N ARG A 60 5.62 -8.70 5.64
CA ARG A 60 5.94 -9.67 4.56
C ARG A 60 6.03 -9.03 3.17
N VAL A 61 5.78 -7.74 3.06
CA VAL A 61 6.01 -6.96 1.84
C VAL A 61 7.44 -6.41 1.89
N ALA A 62 8.24 -6.77 0.88
CA ALA A 62 9.63 -6.35 0.78
C ALA A 62 9.73 -4.94 0.18
N ARG A 63 10.50 -4.07 0.82
CA ARG A 63 10.98 -2.82 0.23
C ARG A 63 12.03 -3.13 -0.86
N TRP A 64 12.21 -2.21 -1.80
CA TRP A 64 13.24 -2.35 -2.86
C TRP A 64 13.10 -3.63 -3.68
N ASN A 65 11.88 -4.17 -3.82
CA ASN A 65 11.63 -5.47 -4.46
C ASN A 65 12.51 -6.61 -3.88
N GLY A 66 12.87 -6.54 -2.61
CA GLY A 66 13.74 -7.51 -1.94
C GLY A 66 15.23 -7.38 -2.31
N GLN A 67 15.64 -6.35 -3.06
CA GLN A 67 17.04 -6.09 -3.43
C GLN A 67 17.76 -5.35 -2.31
N THR A 68 17.76 -5.93 -1.12
CA THR A 68 18.43 -5.41 0.08
C THR A 68 19.36 -6.46 0.68
N SER A 69 20.47 -6.01 1.25
CA SER A 69 21.40 -6.87 1.99
C SER A 69 20.80 -7.31 3.32
N GLY A 70 21.28 -8.46 3.86
CA GLY A 70 20.87 -8.98 5.16
C GLY A 70 20.26 -10.38 5.09
N ALA A 71 19.96 -10.98 6.25
CA ALA A 71 19.40 -12.34 6.35
C ALA A 71 17.88 -12.39 6.05
N HIS A 72 17.21 -11.26 6.17
CA HIS A 72 15.78 -11.11 5.96
C HIS A 72 15.49 -10.02 4.94
N ILE A 73 14.28 -9.99 4.38
CA ILE A 73 13.79 -8.85 3.61
C ILE A 73 13.72 -7.61 4.51
N PHE A 74 14.05 -6.45 3.99
CA PHE A 74 13.70 -5.19 4.65
C PHE A 74 12.23 -4.90 4.36
N SER A 75 11.38 -5.06 5.38
CA SER A 75 9.93 -5.01 5.21
C SER A 75 9.36 -3.60 5.27
N VAL A 76 8.17 -3.40 4.70
CA VAL A 76 7.42 -2.12 4.82
C VAL A 76 7.09 -1.82 6.28
N ALA A 77 6.80 -2.83 7.11
CA ALA A 77 6.60 -2.63 8.54
C ALA A 77 7.84 -2.04 9.23
N GLN A 78 9.03 -2.56 8.92
CA GLN A 78 10.28 -2.03 9.46
C GLN A 78 10.59 -0.62 8.92
N HIS A 79 10.36 -0.38 7.62
CA HIS A 79 10.45 0.94 7.02
C HIS A 79 9.55 1.96 7.75
N THR A 80 8.29 1.62 7.97
CA THR A 80 7.33 2.49 8.66
C THR A 80 7.82 2.88 10.05
N LEU A 81 8.41 1.95 10.79
CA LEU A 81 9.01 2.23 12.10
C LEU A 81 10.24 3.13 12.00
N LEU A 82 11.06 2.98 10.96
CA LEU A 82 12.18 3.88 10.69
C LEU A 82 11.67 5.30 10.35
N VAL A 83 10.61 5.42 9.54
CA VAL A 83 9.97 6.71 9.22
C VAL A 83 9.47 7.41 10.49
N GLU A 84 8.87 6.66 11.42
CA GLU A 84 8.43 7.22 12.70
C GLU A 84 9.61 7.74 13.53
N VAL A 85 10.72 7.01 13.58
CA VAL A 85 11.95 7.44 14.25
C VAL A 85 12.52 8.70 13.60
N MET A 86 12.55 8.78 12.25
CA MET A 86 12.99 9.96 11.52
C MET A 86 12.11 11.18 11.81
N ALA A 87 10.79 10.99 11.87
CA ALA A 87 9.86 12.06 12.22
C ALA A 87 10.11 12.58 13.64
N ARG A 88 10.21 11.68 14.61
CA ARG A 88 10.52 12.05 16.01
C ARG A 88 11.86 12.76 16.14
N HIS A 89 12.88 12.29 15.42
CA HIS A 89 14.19 12.95 15.44
C HIS A 89 14.13 14.38 14.89
N ARG A 90 13.25 14.61 13.92
CA ARG A 90 13.09 15.92 13.27
C ARG A 90 12.31 16.93 14.10
N ILE A 91 11.23 16.53 14.77
CA ILE A 91 10.28 17.44 15.44
C ILE A 91 10.17 17.24 16.94
N GLY A 92 10.85 16.26 17.54
CA GLY A 92 10.72 15.89 18.94
C GLY A 92 9.49 15.01 19.18
N ASP A 93 8.62 15.44 20.10
CA ASP A 93 7.44 14.66 20.44
C ASP A 93 6.41 14.61 19.31
N VAL A 94 5.95 13.38 19.07
CA VAL A 94 4.90 13.05 18.10
C VAL A 94 3.62 12.73 18.87
N ASP A 95 2.59 13.56 18.70
CA ASP A 95 1.29 13.30 19.32
C ASP A 95 0.63 12.02 18.74
N ARG A 96 -0.44 11.57 19.41
CA ARG A 96 -1.14 10.33 19.04
C ARG A 96 -1.64 10.33 17.61
N ARG A 97 -2.23 11.44 17.14
CA ARG A 97 -2.80 11.53 15.79
C ARG A 97 -1.73 11.53 14.72
N LEU A 98 -0.67 12.28 14.93
CA LEU A 98 0.47 12.30 14.02
C LEU A 98 1.18 10.94 14.00
N GLY A 99 1.36 10.30 15.17
CA GLY A 99 1.93 8.96 15.25
C GLY A 99 1.12 7.92 14.48
N LEU A 100 -0.21 7.92 14.62
CA LEU A 100 -1.09 7.07 13.82
C LEU A 100 -0.97 7.36 12.32
N ALA A 101 -0.95 8.64 11.93
CA ALA A 101 -0.80 9.01 10.54
C ALA A 101 0.53 8.51 9.93
N ILE A 102 1.62 8.60 10.70
CA ILE A 102 2.93 8.05 10.30
C ILE A 102 2.86 6.53 10.21
N MET A 103 2.31 5.84 11.22
CA MET A 103 2.23 4.37 11.22
C MET A 103 1.38 3.81 10.07
N LEU A 104 0.45 4.59 9.54
CA LEU A 104 -0.49 4.16 8.51
C LEU A 104 -0.18 4.72 7.12
N HIS A 105 0.92 5.45 6.91
CA HIS A 105 1.18 6.17 5.66
C HIS A 105 1.30 5.24 4.44
N ASP A 106 1.94 4.08 4.61
CA ASP A 106 2.08 3.02 3.60
C ASP A 106 1.19 1.81 3.89
N ALA A 107 0.20 1.96 4.79
CA ALA A 107 -0.66 0.84 5.16
C ALA A 107 -1.34 0.14 3.96
N PRO A 108 -1.79 0.83 2.87
CA PRO A 108 -2.37 0.15 1.71
C PRO A 108 -1.47 -0.94 1.11
N GLU A 109 -0.16 -0.84 1.28
CA GLU A 109 0.81 -1.78 0.70
C GLU A 109 0.67 -3.21 1.23
N TYR A 110 -0.02 -3.41 2.38
CA TYR A 110 -0.30 -4.75 2.89
C TYR A 110 -1.09 -5.66 1.91
N VAL A 111 -1.80 -5.05 0.94
CA VAL A 111 -2.58 -5.78 -0.09
C VAL A 111 -2.20 -5.44 -1.52
N ILE A 112 -1.66 -4.24 -1.76
CA ILE A 112 -1.26 -3.83 -3.12
C ILE A 112 0.25 -3.93 -3.37
N GLY A 113 1.06 -4.19 -2.31
CA GLY A 113 2.50 -4.30 -2.37
C GLY A 113 3.23 -2.96 -2.46
N ASP A 114 4.51 -2.96 -2.09
CA ASP A 114 5.41 -1.81 -2.32
C ASP A 114 5.86 -1.80 -3.79
N MET A 115 5.48 -0.77 -4.50
CA MET A 115 5.90 -0.56 -5.88
C MET A 115 6.99 0.48 -5.97
N ILE A 116 8.10 0.13 -6.61
CA ILE A 116 9.18 1.08 -6.87
C ILE A 116 8.71 2.25 -7.74
N THR A 117 9.25 3.44 -7.45
CA THR A 117 8.88 4.70 -8.13
C THR A 117 8.92 4.62 -9.67
N PRO A 118 9.92 3.99 -10.31
CA PRO A 118 9.93 3.86 -11.76
C PRO A 118 8.73 3.09 -12.31
N PHE A 119 8.27 2.04 -11.62
CA PHE A 119 7.12 1.26 -12.05
C PHE A 119 5.80 1.98 -11.77
N LYS A 120 5.68 2.66 -10.62
CA LYS A 120 4.53 3.55 -10.31
C LYS A 120 4.31 4.60 -11.41
N ALA A 121 5.37 5.11 -12.05
CA ALA A 121 5.26 6.09 -13.12
C ALA A 121 4.62 5.51 -14.41
N VAL A 122 4.79 4.21 -14.68
CA VAL A 122 4.28 3.54 -15.88
C VAL A 122 2.79 3.19 -15.76
N ILE A 123 2.31 2.78 -14.56
CA ILE A 123 0.94 2.31 -14.32
C ILE A 123 0.05 3.35 -13.63
N ALA A 124 0.49 4.59 -13.56
CA ALA A 124 0.15 5.67 -12.62
C ALA A 124 -1.32 5.83 -12.19
N ASP A 125 -2.31 5.88 -13.07
CA ASP A 125 -3.63 6.45 -12.69
C ASP A 125 -4.57 5.47 -11.95
N SER A 126 -4.67 4.24 -12.40
CA SER A 126 -5.55 3.25 -11.78
C SER A 126 -5.02 2.81 -10.41
N TYR A 127 -3.70 2.59 -10.31
CA TYR A 127 -3.05 2.21 -9.06
C TYR A 127 -3.22 3.28 -7.98
N LYS A 128 -2.88 4.55 -8.29
CA LYS A 128 -3.02 5.67 -7.36
C LYS A 128 -4.45 5.88 -6.85
N THR A 129 -5.44 5.58 -7.69
CA THR A 129 -6.85 5.69 -7.30
C THR A 129 -7.21 4.64 -6.26
N VAL A 130 -6.77 3.38 -6.44
CA VAL A 130 -6.99 2.30 -5.47
C VAL A 130 -6.22 2.58 -4.18
N GLU A 131 -4.94 2.92 -4.26
CA GLU A 131 -4.08 3.26 -3.12
C GLU A 131 -4.71 4.36 -2.24
N LYS A 132 -5.11 5.48 -2.85
CA LYS A 132 -5.73 6.61 -2.13
C LYS A 132 -7.05 6.22 -1.46
N ARG A 133 -7.87 5.41 -2.13
CA ARG A 133 -9.14 4.96 -1.57
C ARG A 133 -8.93 4.03 -0.38
N LEU A 134 -8.03 3.06 -0.49
CA LEU A 134 -7.64 2.19 0.60
C LEU A 134 -7.10 3.01 1.78
N LEU A 135 -6.17 3.94 1.55
CA LEU A 135 -5.60 4.78 2.60
C LEU A 135 -6.68 5.61 3.32
N ALA A 136 -7.58 6.23 2.56
CA ALA A 136 -8.70 7.00 3.14
C ALA A 136 -9.59 6.12 4.03
N THR A 137 -9.87 4.89 3.60
CA THR A 137 -10.69 3.93 4.35
C THR A 137 -9.97 3.45 5.61
N ILE A 138 -8.66 3.18 5.52
CA ILE A 138 -7.82 2.83 6.68
C ILE A 138 -7.78 3.99 7.68
N HIS A 139 -7.61 5.22 7.22
CA HIS A 139 -7.64 6.40 8.07
C HIS A 139 -8.96 6.51 8.85
N ILE A 140 -10.11 6.37 8.16
CA ILE A 140 -11.44 6.38 8.80
C ILE A 140 -11.55 5.29 9.86
N ARG A 141 -11.08 4.07 9.56
CA ARG A 141 -11.12 2.93 10.50
C ARG A 141 -10.44 3.26 11.82
N PHE A 142 -9.34 3.99 11.77
CA PHE A 142 -8.52 4.32 12.96
C PHE A 142 -8.68 5.76 13.45
N GLY A 143 -9.78 6.43 13.07
CA GLY A 143 -10.16 7.73 13.62
C GLY A 143 -9.35 8.92 13.07
N LEU A 144 -8.70 8.75 11.93
CA LEU A 144 -8.06 9.83 11.20
C LEU A 144 -8.99 10.40 10.11
N PRO A 145 -8.78 11.67 9.68
CA PRO A 145 -9.49 12.19 8.53
C PRO A 145 -9.08 11.42 7.26
N PRO A 146 -10.00 11.18 6.31
CA PRO A 146 -9.71 10.43 5.07
C PRO A 146 -8.58 11.06 4.25
N LYS A 147 -8.40 12.37 4.34
CA LYS A 147 -7.27 13.12 3.81
C LYS A 147 -6.60 13.89 4.95
N LEU A 148 -5.30 13.70 5.09
CA LEU A 148 -4.52 14.40 6.09
C LEU A 148 -4.31 15.88 5.72
N PRO A 149 -4.08 16.78 6.71
CA PRO A 149 -3.61 18.13 6.45
C PRO A 149 -2.30 18.11 5.65
N GLU A 150 -2.13 19.08 4.75
CA GLU A 150 -0.95 19.16 3.88
C GLU A 150 0.38 19.26 4.68
N SER A 151 0.34 19.93 5.84
CA SER A 151 1.51 20.02 6.73
C SER A 151 1.94 18.65 7.28
N VAL A 152 0.97 17.78 7.60
CA VAL A 152 1.23 16.41 8.07
C VAL A 152 1.76 15.56 6.91
N GLU A 153 1.14 15.62 5.73
CA GLU A 153 1.62 14.91 4.55
C GLU A 153 3.06 15.31 4.18
N LYS A 154 3.39 16.62 4.24
CA LYS A 154 4.76 17.11 3.99
C LYS A 154 5.76 16.60 5.01
N LEU A 155 5.39 16.53 6.29
CA LEU A 155 6.24 16.01 7.35
C LEU A 155 6.51 14.52 7.16
N ILE A 156 5.47 13.71 6.95
CA ILE A 156 5.61 12.27 6.68
C ILE A 156 6.50 12.04 5.46
N LYS A 157 6.24 12.73 4.36
CA LYS A 157 7.04 12.61 3.13
C LYS A 157 8.51 13.00 3.34
N ALA A 158 8.79 13.96 4.21
CA ALA A 158 10.17 14.34 4.52
C ALA A 158 10.88 13.27 5.36
N ALA A 159 10.17 12.64 6.31
CA ALA A 159 10.68 11.53 7.11
C ALA A 159 10.88 10.26 6.27
N ASP A 160 9.91 9.92 5.40
CA ASP A 160 9.98 8.82 4.45
C ASP A 160 11.20 8.95 3.51
N ARG A 161 11.41 10.12 2.90
CA ARG A 161 12.60 10.36 2.08
C ARG A 161 13.91 10.20 2.85
N ALA A 162 13.94 10.62 4.10
CA ALA A 162 15.11 10.47 4.95
C ALA A 162 15.38 9.01 5.29
N ALA A 163 14.33 8.23 5.57
CA ALA A 163 14.43 6.78 5.74
C ALA A 163 14.93 6.11 4.45
N ALA A 164 14.32 6.45 3.30
CA ALA A 164 14.71 5.90 2.00
C ALA A 164 16.18 6.19 1.64
N PHE A 165 16.73 7.35 2.02
CA PHE A 165 18.17 7.63 1.85
C PHE A 165 19.03 6.63 2.64
N LEU A 166 18.67 6.38 3.91
CA LEU A 166 19.43 5.43 4.76
C LEU A 166 19.30 4.00 4.24
N GLU A 167 18.11 3.59 3.85
CA GLU A 167 17.86 2.29 3.21
C GLU A 167 18.70 2.12 1.94
N ALA A 168 18.66 3.11 1.04
CA ALA A 168 19.40 3.09 -0.21
C ALA A 168 20.90 2.88 0.03
N THR A 169 21.49 3.67 0.92
CA THR A 169 22.94 3.66 1.16
C THR A 169 23.43 2.54 2.05
N ARG A 170 22.59 2.00 2.94
CA ARG A 170 22.97 0.93 3.88
C ARG A 170 22.58 -0.46 3.41
N LEU A 171 21.49 -0.57 2.64
CA LEU A 171 20.88 -1.87 2.32
C LEU A 171 20.79 -2.13 0.81
N ALA A 172 20.46 -1.12 0.00
CA ALA A 172 20.15 -1.31 -1.42
C ALA A 172 21.31 -1.01 -2.38
N GLY A 173 22.53 -0.75 -1.84
CA GLY A 173 23.76 -0.64 -2.64
C GLY A 173 23.96 0.69 -3.40
N PHE A 174 23.21 1.73 -3.08
CA PHE A 174 23.42 3.08 -3.63
C PHE A 174 24.66 3.72 -3.01
N ASP A 175 25.44 4.45 -3.79
CA ASP A 175 26.42 5.35 -3.22
C ASP A 175 25.76 6.61 -2.63
N ALA A 176 26.51 7.35 -1.80
CA ALA A 176 25.94 8.49 -1.08
C ALA A 176 25.54 9.65 -2.01
N ASP A 177 26.31 9.89 -3.08
CA ASP A 177 26.04 10.99 -4.01
C ASP A 177 24.83 10.68 -4.89
N GLU A 178 24.71 9.45 -5.34
CA GLU A 178 23.51 8.96 -6.05
C GLU A 178 22.26 9.09 -5.18
N ALA A 179 22.31 8.60 -3.95
CA ALA A 179 21.20 8.67 -3.01
C ALA A 179 20.81 10.12 -2.66
N LEU A 180 21.80 11.04 -2.55
CA LEU A 180 21.54 12.46 -2.35
C LEU A 180 20.74 13.08 -3.50
N GLY A 181 21.00 12.66 -4.74
CA GLY A 181 20.28 13.12 -5.93
C GLY A 181 18.80 12.76 -5.89
N PHE A 182 18.43 11.57 -5.37
CA PHE A 182 17.04 11.09 -5.35
C PHE A 182 16.28 11.48 -4.08
N PHE A 183 16.91 11.38 -2.91
CA PHE A 183 16.23 11.46 -1.62
C PHE A 183 16.57 12.74 -0.83
N GLY A 184 17.62 13.44 -1.20
CA GLY A 184 18.16 14.57 -0.42
C GLY A 184 18.95 14.10 0.80
N ARG A 185 19.51 15.06 1.55
CA ARG A 185 20.33 14.74 2.74
C ARG A 185 19.44 14.53 3.96
N PRO A 186 19.48 13.34 4.62
CA PRO A 186 18.76 13.13 5.86
C PRO A 186 19.48 13.83 7.04
N PRO A 187 18.78 14.10 8.14
CA PRO A 187 19.44 14.38 9.42
C PRO A 187 20.27 13.15 9.86
N ALA A 188 21.39 13.38 10.53
CA ALA A 188 22.18 12.29 11.10
C ALA A 188 21.40 11.63 12.25
N LEU A 189 21.35 10.30 12.25
CA LEU A 189 20.81 9.52 13.37
C LEU A 189 21.93 9.03 14.28
N PRO A 190 21.66 8.80 15.58
CA PRO A 190 22.59 8.10 16.45
C PRO A 190 22.91 6.70 15.87
N PRO A 191 24.19 6.26 15.92
CA PRO A 191 24.59 4.94 15.38
C PRO A 191 23.83 3.76 15.95
N THR A 192 23.36 3.84 17.20
CA THR A 192 22.55 2.81 17.85
C THR A 192 21.18 2.66 17.18
N ILE A 193 20.58 3.76 16.73
CA ILE A 193 19.30 3.74 16.02
C ILE A 193 19.52 3.20 14.60
N GLU A 194 20.57 3.64 13.89
CA GLU A 194 20.89 3.07 12.58
C GLU A 194 21.12 1.55 12.70
N GLY A 195 21.89 1.09 13.67
CA GLY A 195 22.17 -0.34 13.86
C GLY A 195 20.91 -1.18 14.12
N ASP A 196 19.95 -0.70 14.89
CA ASP A 196 18.71 -1.42 15.17
C ASP A 196 17.76 -1.39 13.95
N TYR A 197 17.50 -0.23 13.37
CA TYR A 197 16.46 -0.08 12.35
C TYR A 197 16.91 -0.41 10.93
N LEU A 198 18.20 -0.46 10.65
CA LEU A 198 18.75 -0.82 9.33
C LEU A 198 19.36 -2.24 9.28
N THR A 199 19.17 -3.04 10.32
CA THR A 199 19.38 -4.48 10.26
C THR A 199 18.04 -5.15 9.96
N PRO A 200 17.86 -5.81 8.79
CA PRO A 200 16.58 -6.42 8.45
C PRO A 200 16.11 -7.45 9.47
N TRP A 201 14.90 -7.28 9.97
CA TRP A 201 14.28 -8.15 10.99
C TRP A 201 13.52 -9.32 10.36
N SER A 202 13.31 -10.39 11.13
CA SER A 202 12.35 -11.41 10.76
C SER A 202 10.94 -10.80 10.63
N ALA A 203 10.08 -11.43 9.82
CA ALA A 203 8.70 -10.97 9.66
C ALA A 203 7.96 -10.89 11.00
N ASP A 204 8.16 -11.87 11.88
CA ASP A 204 7.50 -11.90 13.19
C ASP A 204 7.98 -10.76 14.12
N THR A 205 9.28 -10.43 14.07
CA THR A 205 9.83 -9.29 14.80
C THR A 205 9.27 -7.98 14.26
N ALA A 206 9.22 -7.82 12.93
CA ALA A 206 8.70 -6.62 12.30
C ALA A 206 7.20 -6.42 12.60
N GLU A 207 6.41 -7.49 12.53
CA GLU A 207 4.97 -7.50 12.87
C GLU A 207 4.75 -7.10 14.33
N THR A 208 5.45 -7.74 15.27
CA THR A 208 5.33 -7.47 16.69
C THR A 208 5.67 -6.01 17.01
N ARG A 209 6.82 -5.51 16.56
CA ARG A 209 7.25 -4.12 16.80
C ARG A 209 6.31 -3.10 16.15
N TYR A 210 5.75 -3.41 14.99
CA TYR A 210 4.77 -2.56 14.31
C TYR A 210 3.48 -2.46 15.16
N LEU A 211 2.92 -3.57 15.63
CA LEU A 211 1.74 -3.61 16.47
C LEU A 211 1.96 -2.87 17.79
N GLU A 212 3.07 -3.12 18.49
CA GLU A 212 3.41 -2.41 19.73
C GLU A 212 3.46 -0.89 19.53
N ARG A 213 4.07 -0.42 18.43
CA ARG A 213 4.14 1.00 18.13
C ARG A 213 2.79 1.58 17.73
N PHE A 214 2.00 0.84 16.96
CA PHE A 214 0.64 1.24 16.61
C PHE A 214 -0.25 1.39 17.84
N HIS A 215 -0.29 0.41 18.74
CA HIS A 215 -1.09 0.45 19.96
C HIS A 215 -0.68 1.57 20.90
N LYS A 216 0.61 1.90 20.98
CA LYS A 216 1.07 3.09 21.71
C LYS A 216 0.38 4.38 21.25
N TYR A 217 0.12 4.53 19.95
CA TYR A 217 -0.54 5.71 19.38
C TYR A 217 -2.06 5.55 19.32
N HIS A 218 -2.59 4.36 19.12
CA HIS A 218 -4.03 4.11 19.06
C HIS A 218 -4.67 4.18 20.45
N GLY A 219 -3.97 3.72 21.49
CA GLY A 219 -4.39 3.86 22.89
C GLY A 219 -5.30 2.75 23.36
N ASP A 220 -5.00 1.54 22.93
CA ASP A 220 -5.58 0.29 23.45
C ASP A 220 -4.79 -0.21 24.63
#